data_900d4ea2f2a1600ed20b8f3fd5e4d542
#
_entry.id   900d4ea2f2a1600ed20b8f3fd5e4d542
#
_cell.length_a   1.000
_cell.length_b   1.000
_cell.length_c   1.000
_cell.angle_alpha   90.00
_cell.angle_beta   90.00
_cell.angle_gamma   90.00
#
_symmetry.space_group_name_H-M   'P 1'
#
loop_
_entity.id
_entity.type
_entity.pdbx_description
1 polymer ?
#
loop_
_entity_poly.entity_id
_entity_poly.type
_entity_poly.pdbx_seq_one_letter_code
_entity_poly.pdbx_strand_id
1 'polypeptide(L)'
;MSTGPALLISVLLLAANAFFVAAEFALVASRQHRLEQDGSRAARAALRGTKNLSLMLAGAQLGITACTVGLGALAEPALAHAIEVPLEAIGLEAAAHPIAFTIALLVVVFLHMVVGEMMPKSWAITHPEASAMALIWPFTGYVWATKPILLGLNHGANALLRAFKVEPADEKAQAHSPEELRYLLRSSAEAGMLGEPERQMLTHAIEVQRRPVGELSIPWPQVVTIPAGSTAVQAEERSRDTGRSRLVVVDAEERPVGLVHVREAVQAEPGAAVADMAAAPLLVGADITVAAAVALMRRQRAQLALVTGADREVTGLVAMEDLLEEIMGDFDDETDRRN
;
A
#
# COMPACT_ATOMS: atom_id res chain seq x y z
N MET A 1 1.52 48.98 -17.36
CA MET A 1 2.66 48.36 -18.06
C MET A 1 2.54 48.68 -19.52
N SER A 2 3.64 48.90 -20.24
CA SER A 2 3.60 49.01 -21.71
C SER A 2 3.18 47.65 -22.32
N THR A 3 2.46 47.66 -23.43
CA THR A 3 1.87 46.47 -24.10
C THR A 3 2.92 45.37 -24.39
N GLY A 4 4.13 45.76 -24.80
CA GLY A 4 5.20 44.78 -25.14
C GLY A 4 5.65 43.88 -23.98
N PRO A 5 6.04 44.41 -22.84
CA PRO A 5 6.37 43.56 -21.64
C PRO A 5 5.20 42.74 -21.16
N ALA A 6 3.95 43.22 -21.25
CA ALA A 6 2.77 42.46 -20.84
C ALA A 6 2.57 41.22 -21.75
N LEU A 7 2.71 41.39 -23.07
CA LEU A 7 2.63 40.27 -24.02
C LEU A 7 3.76 39.26 -23.82
N LEU A 8 4.99 39.74 -23.55
CA LEU A 8 6.12 38.82 -23.27
C LEU A 8 5.86 37.96 -22.04
N ILE A 9 5.40 38.59 -20.94
CA ILE A 9 5.05 37.87 -19.69
C ILE A 9 3.90 36.89 -19.97
N SER A 10 2.92 37.25 -20.79
CA SER A 10 1.81 36.37 -21.19
C SER A 10 2.29 35.13 -21.94
N VAL A 11 3.26 35.27 -22.85
CA VAL A 11 3.88 34.11 -23.53
C VAL A 11 4.65 33.22 -22.55
N LEU A 12 5.36 33.81 -21.60
CA LEU A 12 6.07 33.05 -20.56
C LEU A 12 5.09 32.32 -19.63
N LEU A 13 3.98 32.94 -19.26
CA LEU A 13 2.92 32.31 -18.47
C LEU A 13 2.25 31.17 -19.23
N LEU A 14 2.01 31.33 -20.52
CA LEU A 14 1.45 30.28 -21.38
C LEU A 14 2.41 29.07 -21.48
N ALA A 15 3.71 29.33 -21.66
CA ALA A 15 4.72 28.28 -21.67
C ALA A 15 4.86 27.59 -20.30
N ALA A 16 4.81 28.36 -19.21
CA ALA A 16 4.81 27.80 -17.85
C ALA A 16 3.56 26.95 -17.57
N ASN A 17 2.39 27.39 -18.04
CA ASN A 17 1.16 26.59 -17.96
C ASN A 17 1.31 25.25 -18.68
N ALA A 18 1.79 25.28 -19.92
CA ALA A 18 2.06 24.08 -20.72
C ALA A 18 3.06 23.14 -20.02
N PHE A 19 4.10 23.68 -19.37
CA PHE A 19 5.05 22.92 -18.58
C PHE A 19 4.37 22.21 -17.39
N PHE A 20 3.53 22.90 -16.61
CA PHE A 20 2.84 22.28 -15.46
C PHE A 20 1.85 21.22 -15.90
N VAL A 21 1.08 21.47 -16.96
CA VAL A 21 0.15 20.49 -17.53
C VAL A 21 0.91 19.25 -18.03
N ALA A 22 2.00 19.44 -18.78
CA ALA A 22 2.81 18.33 -19.26
C ALA A 22 3.42 17.51 -18.10
N ALA A 23 3.93 18.18 -17.06
CA ALA A 23 4.50 17.52 -15.88
C ALA A 23 3.45 16.71 -15.10
N GLU A 24 2.25 17.26 -14.90
CA GLU A 24 1.13 16.59 -14.27
C GLU A 24 0.76 15.30 -15.01
N PHE A 25 0.43 15.41 -16.29
CA PHE A 25 -0.01 14.26 -17.08
C PHE A 25 1.09 13.23 -17.33
N ALA A 26 2.33 13.67 -17.45
CA ALA A 26 3.48 12.76 -17.55
C ALA A 26 3.63 11.88 -16.30
N LEU A 27 3.51 12.45 -15.10
CA LEU A 27 3.60 11.69 -13.85
C LEU A 27 2.42 10.74 -13.66
N VAL A 28 1.19 11.18 -14.00
CA VAL A 28 -0.03 10.36 -13.88
C VAL A 28 -0.01 9.19 -14.86
N ALA A 29 0.43 9.43 -16.11
CA ALA A 29 0.43 8.41 -17.16
C ALA A 29 1.65 7.48 -17.13
N SER A 30 2.71 7.83 -16.38
CA SER A 30 3.95 7.04 -16.32
C SER A 30 3.75 5.70 -15.63
N ARG A 31 4.31 4.64 -16.24
CA ARG A 31 4.30 3.29 -15.68
C ARG A 31 5.54 3.10 -14.80
N GLN A 32 5.34 2.84 -13.51
CA GLN A 32 6.44 2.72 -12.56
C GLN A 32 7.49 1.68 -12.97
N HIS A 33 7.07 0.51 -13.45
CA HIS A 33 7.98 -0.55 -13.88
C HIS A 33 8.90 -0.14 -15.03
N ARG A 34 8.44 0.74 -15.96
CA ARG A 34 9.29 1.25 -17.05
C ARG A 34 10.34 2.24 -16.55
N LEU A 35 9.97 3.08 -15.58
CA LEU A 35 10.91 3.98 -14.92
C LEU A 35 11.95 3.20 -14.09
N GLU A 36 11.55 2.07 -13.47
CA GLU A 36 12.47 1.18 -12.75
C GLU A 36 13.47 0.51 -13.69
N GLN A 37 13.02 0.07 -14.87
CA GLN A 37 13.88 -0.55 -15.89
C GLN A 37 14.91 0.41 -16.48
N ASP A 38 14.58 1.68 -16.70
CA ASP A 38 15.50 2.69 -17.22
C ASP A 38 16.69 2.95 -16.28
N GLY A 39 16.45 2.99 -14.96
CA GLY A 39 17.48 3.11 -13.94
C GLY A 39 18.29 4.40 -13.93
N SER A 40 18.02 5.37 -14.82
CA SER A 40 18.69 6.67 -14.89
C SER A 40 18.41 7.53 -13.65
N ARG A 41 19.21 8.59 -13.46
CA ARG A 41 18.94 9.55 -12.36
C ARG A 41 17.58 10.24 -12.52
N ALA A 42 17.20 10.57 -13.75
CA ALA A 42 15.91 11.19 -14.06
C ALA A 42 14.75 10.21 -13.81
N ALA A 43 14.87 8.95 -14.25
CA ALA A 43 13.88 7.92 -14.01
C ALA A 43 13.66 7.67 -12.50
N ARG A 44 14.75 7.58 -11.70
CA ARG A 44 14.64 7.47 -10.24
C ARG A 44 13.99 8.70 -9.59
N ALA A 45 14.24 9.90 -10.13
CA ALA A 45 13.56 11.12 -9.65
C ALA A 45 12.08 11.11 -10.02
N ALA A 46 11.71 10.74 -11.25
CA ALA A 46 10.33 10.58 -11.69
C ALA A 46 9.59 9.53 -10.85
N LEU A 47 10.21 8.38 -10.58
CA LEU A 47 9.66 7.34 -9.72
C LEU A 47 9.40 7.83 -8.28
N ARG A 48 10.26 8.68 -7.72
CA ARG A 48 9.97 9.33 -6.43
C ARG A 48 8.79 10.29 -6.52
N GLY A 49 8.66 10.99 -7.65
CA GLY A 49 7.50 11.84 -7.95
C GLY A 49 6.20 11.06 -7.98
N THR A 50 6.16 9.91 -8.67
CA THR A 50 4.96 9.05 -8.72
C THR A 50 4.60 8.44 -7.35
N LYS A 51 5.59 8.18 -6.49
CA LYS A 51 5.35 7.74 -5.10
C LYS A 51 4.80 8.84 -4.17
N ASN A 52 4.94 10.11 -4.54
CA ASN A 52 4.40 11.27 -3.84
C ASN A 52 3.40 12.03 -4.74
N LEU A 53 2.59 11.29 -5.48
CA LEU A 53 1.78 11.81 -6.58
C LEU A 53 0.87 12.96 -6.16
N SER A 54 0.20 12.85 -5.03
CA SER A 54 -0.71 13.88 -4.50
C SER A 54 -0.04 15.23 -4.30
N LEU A 55 1.15 15.24 -3.68
CA LEU A 55 1.92 16.48 -3.50
C LEU A 55 2.34 17.06 -4.86
N MET A 56 2.75 16.20 -5.80
CA MET A 56 3.12 16.62 -7.15
C MET A 56 1.92 17.21 -7.90
N LEU A 57 0.76 16.54 -7.85
CA LEU A 57 -0.48 17.03 -8.47
C LEU A 57 -0.93 18.36 -7.86
N ALA A 58 -0.92 18.48 -6.54
CA ALA A 58 -1.25 19.75 -5.87
C ALA A 58 -0.30 20.89 -6.31
N GLY A 59 1.00 20.59 -6.46
CA GLY A 59 1.97 21.53 -6.99
C GLY A 59 1.69 21.93 -8.45
N ALA A 60 1.40 20.95 -9.31
CA ALA A 60 1.04 21.22 -10.70
C ALA A 60 -0.19 22.12 -10.80
N GLN A 61 -1.26 21.77 -10.07
CA GLN A 61 -2.50 22.53 -10.06
C GLN A 61 -2.32 23.96 -9.52
N LEU A 62 -1.49 24.15 -8.49
CA LEU A 62 -1.13 25.49 -8.01
C LEU A 62 -0.43 26.30 -9.12
N GLY A 63 0.50 25.67 -9.86
CA GLY A 63 1.21 26.31 -10.97
C GLY A 63 0.27 26.66 -12.14
N ILE A 64 -0.57 25.72 -12.54
CA ILE A 64 -1.59 25.91 -13.60
C ILE A 64 -2.52 27.07 -13.23
N THR A 65 -3.06 27.06 -12.00
CA THR A 65 -3.97 28.09 -11.51
C THR A 65 -3.30 29.48 -11.50
N ALA A 66 -2.06 29.56 -11.00
CA ALA A 66 -1.32 30.82 -10.99
C ALA A 66 -1.06 31.36 -12.40
N CYS A 67 -0.69 30.48 -13.34
CA CYS A 67 -0.50 30.86 -14.76
C CYS A 67 -1.80 31.29 -15.41
N THR A 68 -2.90 30.58 -15.19
CA THR A 68 -4.22 30.89 -15.76
C THR A 68 -4.74 32.24 -15.27
N VAL A 69 -4.65 32.50 -13.95
CA VAL A 69 -5.04 33.80 -13.37
C VAL A 69 -4.13 34.91 -13.90
N GLY A 70 -2.82 34.67 -13.98
CA GLY A 70 -1.86 35.63 -14.55
C GLY A 70 -2.14 35.93 -16.03
N LEU A 71 -2.48 34.92 -16.84
CA LEU A 71 -2.88 35.11 -18.25
C LEU A 71 -4.14 35.94 -18.36
N GLY A 72 -5.17 35.65 -17.59
CA GLY A 72 -6.42 36.44 -17.60
C GLY A 72 -6.18 37.91 -17.19
N ALA A 73 -5.31 38.14 -16.21
CA ALA A 73 -5.02 39.48 -15.71
C ALA A 73 -4.14 40.33 -16.66
N LEU A 74 -3.26 39.70 -17.46
CA LEU A 74 -2.25 40.41 -18.24
C LEU A 74 -2.46 40.28 -19.75
N ALA A 75 -2.79 39.06 -20.26
CA ALA A 75 -2.82 38.79 -21.68
C ALA A 75 -4.02 39.45 -22.36
N GLU A 76 -5.20 39.32 -21.75
CA GLU A 76 -6.44 39.85 -22.32
C GLU A 76 -6.40 41.39 -22.45
N PRO A 77 -6.11 42.18 -21.38
CA PRO A 77 -6.04 43.64 -21.52
C PRO A 77 -4.93 44.13 -22.46
N ALA A 78 -3.76 43.44 -22.45
CA ALA A 78 -2.66 43.79 -23.32
C ALA A 78 -2.99 43.58 -24.81
N LEU A 79 -3.63 42.45 -25.11
CA LEU A 79 -4.07 42.12 -26.48
C LEU A 79 -5.25 42.98 -26.90
N ALA A 80 -6.21 43.26 -26.02
CA ALA A 80 -7.33 44.14 -26.28
C ALA A 80 -6.84 45.54 -26.68
N HIS A 81 -5.92 46.12 -25.91
CA HIS A 81 -5.34 47.42 -26.22
C HIS A 81 -4.57 47.44 -27.56
N ALA A 82 -3.83 46.33 -27.86
CA ALA A 82 -3.12 46.20 -29.13
C ALA A 82 -4.08 46.15 -30.35
N ILE A 83 -5.30 45.65 -30.17
CA ILE A 83 -6.36 45.57 -31.22
C ILE A 83 -7.17 46.84 -31.27
N GLU A 84 -7.41 47.51 -30.15
CA GLU A 84 -8.21 48.72 -30.00
C GLU A 84 -7.63 49.88 -30.84
N VAL A 85 -6.32 50.12 -30.72
CA VAL A 85 -5.62 51.21 -31.46
C VAL A 85 -5.84 51.16 -32.98
N PRO A 86 -5.68 50.02 -33.68
CA PRO A 86 -6.02 49.93 -35.10
C PRO A 86 -7.53 50.15 -35.43
N LEU A 87 -8.42 49.69 -34.55
CA LEU A 87 -9.86 49.85 -34.74
C LEU A 87 -10.31 51.33 -34.66
N GLU A 88 -9.73 52.07 -33.70
CA GLU A 88 -9.94 53.52 -33.58
C GLU A 88 -9.43 54.25 -34.83
N ALA A 89 -8.26 53.86 -35.35
CA ALA A 89 -7.65 54.48 -36.54
C ALA A 89 -8.50 54.35 -37.80
N ILE A 90 -9.37 53.31 -37.87
CA ILE A 90 -10.29 53.11 -39.00
C ILE A 90 -11.70 53.70 -38.76
N GLY A 91 -11.87 54.50 -37.68
CA GLY A 91 -13.12 55.22 -37.41
C GLY A 91 -14.18 54.45 -36.63
N LEU A 92 -13.84 53.36 -36.00
CA LEU A 92 -14.76 52.53 -35.18
C LEU A 92 -14.69 52.88 -33.67
N GLU A 93 -14.41 54.14 -33.31
CA GLU A 93 -14.16 54.60 -31.94
C GLU A 93 -15.19 54.09 -30.92
N ALA A 94 -16.50 54.18 -31.21
CA ALA A 94 -17.58 53.78 -30.30
C ALA A 94 -17.66 52.25 -30.08
N ALA A 95 -17.18 51.44 -31.01
CA ALA A 95 -17.22 49.98 -30.97
C ALA A 95 -15.85 49.34 -30.82
N ALA A 96 -14.75 50.11 -30.82
CA ALA A 96 -13.39 49.61 -30.78
C ALA A 96 -13.12 48.78 -29.53
N HIS A 97 -13.47 49.30 -28.36
CA HIS A 97 -13.22 48.61 -27.07
C HIS A 97 -13.98 47.28 -26.95
N PRO A 98 -15.30 47.17 -27.11
CA PRO A 98 -16.00 45.88 -26.99
C PRO A 98 -15.60 44.86 -28.06
N ILE A 99 -15.25 45.30 -29.29
CA ILE A 99 -14.77 44.41 -30.34
C ILE A 99 -13.36 43.89 -29.98
N ALA A 100 -12.46 44.82 -29.63
CA ALA A 100 -11.09 44.46 -29.23
C ALA A 100 -11.05 43.49 -28.03
N PHE A 101 -11.85 43.78 -27.00
CA PHE A 101 -12.02 42.91 -25.84
C PHE A 101 -12.49 41.51 -26.22
N THR A 102 -13.56 41.42 -27.02
CA THR A 102 -14.12 40.12 -27.42
C THR A 102 -13.11 39.32 -28.24
N ILE A 103 -12.42 39.94 -29.19
CA ILE A 103 -11.40 39.25 -30.00
C ILE A 103 -10.21 38.83 -29.11
N ALA A 104 -9.73 39.71 -28.24
CA ALA A 104 -8.63 39.41 -27.33
C ALA A 104 -8.96 38.23 -26.41
N LEU A 105 -10.16 38.23 -25.82
CA LEU A 105 -10.65 37.15 -24.97
C LEU A 105 -10.70 35.82 -25.73
N LEU A 106 -11.28 35.80 -26.93
CA LEU A 106 -11.36 34.59 -27.75
C LEU A 106 -9.98 34.07 -28.13
N VAL A 107 -9.04 34.92 -28.51
CA VAL A 107 -7.67 34.54 -28.88
C VAL A 107 -6.91 34.00 -27.64
N VAL A 108 -6.99 34.71 -26.52
CA VAL A 108 -6.29 34.28 -25.28
C VAL A 108 -6.85 32.94 -24.80
N VAL A 109 -8.17 32.75 -24.74
CA VAL A 109 -8.81 31.50 -24.35
C VAL A 109 -8.43 30.37 -25.31
N PHE A 110 -8.48 30.62 -26.61
CA PHE A 110 -8.08 29.63 -27.63
C PHE A 110 -6.62 29.20 -27.47
N LEU A 111 -5.69 30.14 -27.35
CA LEU A 111 -4.26 29.83 -27.15
C LEU A 111 -4.03 29.11 -25.83
N HIS A 112 -4.68 29.54 -24.75
CA HIS A 112 -4.58 28.88 -23.46
C HIS A 112 -5.07 27.42 -23.55
N MET A 113 -6.25 27.18 -24.12
CA MET A 113 -6.79 25.82 -24.26
C MET A 113 -5.92 24.92 -25.15
N VAL A 114 -5.55 25.42 -26.36
CA VAL A 114 -4.85 24.58 -27.34
C VAL A 114 -3.38 24.42 -26.99
N VAL A 115 -2.66 25.53 -26.76
CA VAL A 115 -1.21 25.53 -26.56
C VAL A 115 -0.86 25.31 -25.08
N GLY A 116 -1.64 25.87 -24.17
CA GLY A 116 -1.41 25.83 -22.74
C GLY A 116 -1.87 24.52 -22.09
N GLU A 117 -2.87 23.83 -22.67
CA GLU A 117 -3.47 22.66 -22.01
C GLU A 117 -3.52 21.42 -22.92
N MET A 118 -4.23 21.48 -24.07
CA MET A 118 -4.51 20.27 -24.87
C MET A 118 -3.25 19.67 -25.50
N MET A 119 -2.39 20.49 -26.10
CA MET A 119 -1.16 20.03 -26.76
C MET A 119 -0.18 19.40 -25.76
N PRO A 120 0.17 20.06 -24.62
CA PRO A 120 1.09 19.49 -23.63
C PRO A 120 0.55 18.21 -23.01
N LYS A 121 -0.76 18.15 -22.73
CA LYS A 121 -1.45 16.96 -22.21
C LYS A 121 -1.36 15.78 -23.19
N SER A 122 -1.71 16.02 -24.47
CA SER A 122 -1.63 14.96 -25.49
C SER A 122 -0.21 14.45 -25.68
N TRP A 123 0.78 15.34 -25.68
CA TRP A 123 2.20 14.96 -25.76
C TRP A 123 2.64 14.11 -24.58
N ALA A 124 2.31 14.55 -23.35
CA ALA A 124 2.68 13.87 -22.12
C ALA A 124 2.02 12.48 -22.01
N ILE A 125 0.76 12.31 -22.45
CA ILE A 125 0.09 11.01 -22.45
C ILE A 125 0.69 10.07 -23.51
N THR A 126 1.11 10.60 -24.65
CA THR A 126 1.72 9.80 -25.73
C THR A 126 3.13 9.32 -25.37
N HIS A 127 3.91 10.14 -24.66
CA HIS A 127 5.30 9.84 -24.27
C HIS A 127 5.53 10.06 -22.76
N PRO A 128 4.84 9.29 -21.88
CA PRO A 128 4.75 9.64 -20.47
C PRO A 128 6.11 9.53 -19.74
N GLU A 129 6.85 8.44 -19.95
CA GLU A 129 8.11 8.24 -19.25
C GLU A 129 9.18 9.26 -19.70
N ALA A 130 9.28 9.52 -21.00
CA ALA A 130 10.23 10.49 -21.54
C ALA A 130 9.92 11.92 -21.07
N SER A 131 8.64 12.30 -21.08
CA SER A 131 8.17 13.61 -20.57
C SER A 131 8.41 13.74 -19.06
N ALA A 132 8.10 12.72 -18.28
CA ALA A 132 8.36 12.71 -16.85
C ALA A 132 9.84 12.89 -16.55
N MET A 133 10.72 12.14 -17.20
CA MET A 133 12.16 12.26 -17.02
C MET A 133 12.72 13.61 -17.43
N ALA A 134 12.20 14.22 -18.49
CA ALA A 134 12.64 15.54 -18.97
C ALA A 134 12.23 16.68 -18.03
N LEU A 135 11.01 16.59 -17.45
CA LEU A 135 10.40 17.69 -16.70
C LEU A 135 10.62 17.57 -15.17
N ILE A 136 11.05 16.40 -14.67
CA ILE A 136 11.06 16.13 -13.22
C ILE A 136 11.93 17.08 -12.40
N TRP A 137 13.10 17.47 -12.90
CA TRP A 137 14.03 18.29 -12.13
C TRP A 137 13.51 19.70 -11.88
N PRO A 138 13.15 20.49 -12.91
CA PRO A 138 12.57 21.82 -12.67
C PRO A 138 11.24 21.73 -11.91
N PHE A 139 10.44 20.70 -12.19
CA PHE A 139 9.17 20.53 -11.51
C PHE A 139 9.33 20.21 -10.01
N THR A 140 10.24 19.31 -9.65
CA THR A 140 10.52 19.00 -8.22
C THR A 140 11.07 20.23 -7.49
N GLY A 141 11.94 21.02 -8.15
CA GLY A 141 12.45 22.28 -7.60
C GLY A 141 11.31 23.27 -7.29
N TYR A 142 10.36 23.42 -8.20
CA TYR A 142 9.18 24.25 -7.99
C TYR A 142 8.30 23.73 -6.83
N VAL A 143 7.98 22.43 -6.83
CA VAL A 143 7.17 21.81 -5.75
C VAL A 143 7.85 21.96 -4.39
N TRP A 144 9.18 21.82 -4.32
CA TRP A 144 9.93 22.05 -3.10
C TRP A 144 9.80 23.51 -2.60
N ALA A 145 9.93 24.48 -3.51
CA ALA A 145 9.81 25.90 -3.18
C ALA A 145 8.39 26.29 -2.72
N THR A 146 7.37 25.67 -3.32
CA THR A 146 5.96 25.94 -3.01
C THR A 146 5.38 25.05 -1.90
N LYS A 147 6.16 24.09 -1.40
CA LYS A 147 5.73 23.12 -0.37
C LYS A 147 5.08 23.75 0.86
N PRO A 148 5.59 24.85 1.47
CA PRO A 148 4.93 25.45 2.62
C PRO A 148 3.53 25.99 2.30
N ILE A 149 3.33 26.53 1.08
CA ILE A 149 2.03 26.99 0.61
C ILE A 149 1.08 25.80 0.44
N LEU A 150 1.55 24.73 -0.21
CA LEU A 150 0.77 23.50 -0.42
C LEU A 150 0.33 22.87 0.90
N LEU A 151 1.22 22.81 1.89
CA LEU A 151 0.87 22.31 3.22
C LEU A 151 -0.18 23.18 3.92
N GLY A 152 -0.07 24.52 3.78
CA GLY A 152 -1.07 25.45 4.31
C GLY A 152 -2.44 25.25 3.67
N LEU A 153 -2.49 25.13 2.35
CA LEU A 153 -3.73 24.86 1.60
C LEU A 153 -4.35 23.51 1.99
N ASN A 154 -3.53 22.46 2.12
CA ASN A 154 -4.00 21.15 2.55
C ASN A 154 -4.56 21.16 3.99
N HIS A 155 -3.91 21.89 4.90
CA HIS A 155 -4.46 22.09 6.26
C HIS A 155 -5.80 22.81 6.24
N GLY A 156 -5.94 23.84 5.38
CA GLY A 156 -7.20 24.55 5.18
C GLY A 156 -8.31 23.64 4.64
N ALA A 157 -8.00 22.85 3.61
CA ALA A 157 -8.93 21.87 3.02
C ALA A 157 -9.37 20.83 4.06
N ASN A 158 -8.41 20.27 4.82
CA ASN A 158 -8.71 19.29 5.86
C ASN A 158 -9.51 19.89 7.04
N ALA A 159 -9.30 21.17 7.36
CA ALA A 159 -10.12 21.87 8.35
C ALA A 159 -11.57 22.01 7.86
N LEU A 160 -11.74 22.31 6.58
CA LEU A 160 -13.07 22.42 5.94
C LEU A 160 -13.78 21.08 5.93
N LEU A 161 -13.09 19.99 5.52
CA LEU A 161 -13.64 18.63 5.53
C LEU A 161 -14.12 18.22 6.94
N ARG A 162 -13.30 18.50 7.97
CA ARG A 162 -13.69 18.24 9.36
C ARG A 162 -14.93 19.03 9.81
N ALA A 163 -15.08 20.27 9.32
CA ALA A 163 -16.29 21.06 9.60
C ALA A 163 -17.56 20.42 9.01
N PHE A 164 -17.43 19.70 7.89
CA PHE A 164 -18.50 18.90 7.29
C PHE A 164 -18.57 17.46 7.82
N LYS A 165 -17.82 17.13 8.90
CA LYS A 165 -17.76 15.77 9.51
C LYS A 165 -17.25 14.68 8.56
N VAL A 166 -16.43 15.05 7.57
CA VAL A 166 -15.75 14.13 6.69
C VAL A 166 -14.33 13.90 7.22
N GLU A 167 -13.97 12.67 7.51
CA GLU A 167 -12.59 12.32 7.88
C GLU A 167 -11.69 12.38 6.64
N PRO A 168 -10.61 13.20 6.65
CA PRO A 168 -9.66 13.21 5.55
C PRO A 168 -9.00 11.84 5.42
N ALA A 169 -8.99 11.27 4.21
CA ALA A 169 -8.27 10.02 3.94
C ALA A 169 -6.76 10.28 4.02
N ASP A 170 -6.08 9.63 4.97
CA ASP A 170 -4.62 9.65 5.03
C ASP A 170 -4.05 8.81 3.88
N GLU A 171 -3.34 9.45 2.94
CA GLU A 171 -2.69 8.80 1.80
C GLU A 171 -1.70 7.68 2.19
N LYS A 172 -1.28 7.63 3.45
CA LYS A 172 -0.34 6.63 3.96
C LYS A 172 -1.00 5.31 4.36
N ALA A 173 -2.32 5.22 4.34
CA ALA A 173 -3.10 4.08 4.83
C ALA A 173 -3.66 3.18 3.73
N GLN A 174 -3.10 3.17 2.53
CA GLN A 174 -3.42 2.13 1.55
C GLN A 174 -2.58 0.86 1.80
N ALA A 175 -2.68 0.33 3.01
CA ALA A 175 -2.58 -1.12 3.15
C ALA A 175 -3.86 -1.66 2.47
N HIS A 176 -3.72 -2.29 1.31
CA HIS A 176 -4.84 -2.92 0.62
C HIS A 176 -5.60 -3.80 1.61
N SER A 177 -6.90 -3.56 1.73
CA SER A 177 -7.71 -4.41 2.59
C SER A 177 -7.69 -5.83 2.02
N PRO A 178 -7.85 -6.87 2.84
CA PRO A 178 -7.95 -8.24 2.32
C PRO A 178 -9.06 -8.41 1.28
N GLU A 179 -10.13 -7.62 1.36
CA GLU A 179 -11.20 -7.57 0.38
C GLU A 179 -10.73 -7.01 -0.96
N GLU A 180 -9.94 -5.94 -0.92
CA GLU A 180 -9.34 -5.34 -2.12
C GLU A 180 -8.32 -6.28 -2.77
N LEU A 181 -7.52 -6.98 -1.95
CA LEU A 181 -6.60 -8.00 -2.44
C LEU A 181 -7.34 -9.17 -3.13
N ARG A 182 -8.46 -9.64 -2.55
CA ARG A 182 -9.31 -10.64 -3.20
C ARG A 182 -9.89 -10.15 -4.54
N TYR A 183 -10.31 -8.88 -4.58
CA TYR A 183 -10.80 -8.28 -5.83
C TYR A 183 -9.71 -8.24 -6.89
N LEU A 184 -8.47 -7.84 -6.53
CA LEU A 184 -7.33 -7.82 -7.43
C LEU A 184 -6.96 -9.23 -7.95
N LEU A 185 -7.00 -10.24 -7.08
CA LEU A 185 -6.77 -11.63 -7.48
C LEU A 185 -7.82 -12.12 -8.47
N ARG A 186 -9.10 -11.81 -8.22
CA ARG A 186 -10.20 -12.17 -9.13
C ARG A 186 -10.03 -11.48 -10.48
N SER A 187 -9.81 -10.16 -10.50
CA SER A 187 -9.65 -9.40 -11.74
C SER A 187 -8.41 -9.84 -12.54
N SER A 188 -7.33 -10.23 -11.86
CA SER A 188 -6.13 -10.78 -12.51
C SER A 188 -6.37 -12.16 -13.14
N ALA A 189 -7.18 -13.00 -12.50
CA ALA A 189 -7.59 -14.30 -13.06
C ALA A 189 -8.54 -14.10 -14.26
N GLU A 190 -9.51 -13.20 -14.18
CA GLU A 190 -10.42 -12.86 -15.29
C GLU A 190 -9.66 -12.28 -16.49
N ALA A 191 -8.58 -11.54 -16.23
CA ALA A 191 -7.68 -11.02 -17.28
C ALA A 191 -6.69 -12.08 -17.83
N GLY A 192 -6.73 -13.33 -17.35
CA GLY A 192 -5.84 -14.41 -17.78
C GLY A 192 -4.38 -14.25 -17.32
N MET A 193 -4.09 -13.34 -16.37
CA MET A 193 -2.75 -13.12 -15.83
C MET A 193 -2.40 -14.05 -14.67
N LEU A 194 -3.40 -14.75 -14.11
CA LEU A 194 -3.27 -15.67 -12.99
C LEU A 194 -4.04 -16.93 -13.30
N GLY A 195 -3.40 -18.10 -13.14
CA GLY A 195 -4.05 -19.39 -13.31
C GLY A 195 -5.05 -19.68 -12.19
N GLU A 196 -6.01 -20.56 -12.45
CA GLU A 196 -7.01 -20.91 -11.45
C GLU A 196 -6.43 -21.59 -10.20
N PRO A 197 -5.42 -22.50 -10.30
CA PRO A 197 -4.77 -23.09 -9.15
C PRO A 197 -4.06 -22.04 -8.27
N GLU A 198 -3.32 -21.11 -8.89
CA GLU A 198 -2.63 -20.05 -8.16
C GLU A 198 -3.60 -19.10 -7.47
N ARG A 199 -4.73 -18.77 -8.13
CA ARG A 199 -5.79 -17.95 -7.55
C ARG A 199 -6.39 -18.61 -6.31
N GLN A 200 -6.68 -19.92 -6.38
CA GLN A 200 -7.25 -20.68 -5.27
C GLN A 200 -6.27 -20.72 -4.09
N MET A 201 -5.00 -21.03 -4.35
CA MET A 201 -3.95 -21.03 -3.31
C MET A 201 -3.83 -19.67 -2.60
N LEU A 202 -3.74 -18.57 -3.36
CA LEU A 202 -3.62 -17.24 -2.79
C LEU A 202 -4.87 -16.81 -2.02
N THR A 203 -6.06 -17.17 -2.50
CA THR A 203 -7.32 -16.89 -1.80
C THR A 203 -7.38 -17.66 -0.48
N HIS A 204 -7.05 -18.94 -0.51
CA HIS A 204 -6.99 -19.80 0.67
C HIS A 204 -6.00 -19.27 1.72
N ALA A 205 -4.80 -18.92 1.29
CA ALA A 205 -3.78 -18.34 2.20
C ALA A 205 -4.25 -17.05 2.90
N ILE A 206 -5.02 -16.18 2.21
CA ILE A 206 -5.59 -14.98 2.81
C ILE A 206 -6.67 -15.32 3.83
N GLU A 207 -7.48 -16.34 3.56
CA GLU A 207 -8.58 -16.78 4.43
C GLU A 207 -8.06 -17.43 5.70
N VAL A 208 -7.17 -18.38 5.57
CA VAL A 208 -6.60 -19.13 6.69
C VAL A 208 -5.84 -18.20 7.66
N GLN A 209 -5.08 -17.25 7.14
CA GLN A 209 -4.34 -16.32 8.00
C GLN A 209 -5.24 -15.53 8.98
N ARG A 210 -6.51 -15.37 8.67
CA ARG A 210 -7.50 -14.64 9.49
C ARG A 210 -8.32 -15.54 10.40
N ARG A 211 -8.30 -16.86 10.20
CA ARG A 211 -9.05 -17.79 11.04
C ARG A 211 -8.54 -17.75 12.48
N PRO A 212 -9.39 -17.87 13.48
CA PRO A 212 -8.99 -18.06 14.86
C PRO A 212 -8.19 -19.38 15.03
N VAL A 213 -7.11 -19.33 15.77
CA VAL A 213 -6.25 -20.52 15.98
C VAL A 213 -6.99 -21.65 16.70
N GLY A 214 -8.02 -21.30 17.48
CA GLY A 214 -8.85 -22.28 18.17
C GLY A 214 -9.60 -23.23 17.22
N GLU A 215 -9.93 -22.79 15.98
CA GLU A 215 -10.59 -23.65 14.99
C GLU A 215 -9.66 -24.74 14.43
N LEU A 216 -8.36 -24.54 14.49
CA LEU A 216 -7.32 -25.44 13.98
C LEU A 216 -6.63 -26.22 15.11
N SER A 217 -7.02 -26.00 16.36
CA SER A 217 -6.41 -26.66 17.51
C SER A 217 -6.92 -28.10 17.66
N ILE A 218 -6.01 -28.99 18.03
CA ILE A 218 -6.37 -30.33 18.48
C ILE A 218 -7.09 -30.17 19.82
N PRO A 219 -8.34 -30.65 19.96
CA PRO A 219 -9.10 -30.54 21.22
C PRO A 219 -8.38 -31.22 22.40
N TRP A 220 -8.45 -30.62 23.60
CA TRP A 220 -7.76 -31.11 24.78
C TRP A 220 -7.89 -32.62 25.04
N PRO A 221 -9.08 -33.26 24.92
CA PRO A 221 -9.23 -34.71 25.14
C PRO A 221 -8.45 -35.59 24.16
N GLN A 222 -8.00 -35.03 23.03
CA GLN A 222 -7.21 -35.75 22.01
C GLN A 222 -5.70 -35.50 22.14
N VAL A 223 -5.29 -34.59 23.04
CA VAL A 223 -3.90 -34.25 23.25
C VAL A 223 -3.21 -35.40 23.98
N VAL A 224 -2.03 -35.81 23.48
CA VAL A 224 -1.23 -36.83 24.13
C VAL A 224 -0.51 -36.23 25.35
N THR A 225 -0.88 -36.69 26.52
CA THR A 225 -0.33 -36.25 27.82
C THR A 225 0.49 -37.33 28.51
N ILE A 226 1.31 -36.88 29.47
CA ILE A 226 2.06 -37.74 30.38
C ILE A 226 2.02 -37.13 31.78
N PRO A 227 1.76 -37.91 32.84
CA PRO A 227 1.81 -37.42 34.22
C PRO A 227 3.21 -36.90 34.62
N ALA A 228 3.27 -35.80 35.37
CA ALA A 228 4.51 -35.16 35.81
C ALA A 228 5.42 -36.10 36.64
N GLY A 229 4.84 -37.07 37.36
CA GLY A 229 5.58 -38.08 38.13
C GLY A 229 6.11 -39.25 37.31
N SER A 230 5.87 -39.29 36.00
CA SER A 230 6.41 -40.35 35.14
C SER A 230 7.93 -40.25 35.00
N THR A 231 8.57 -41.36 34.68
CA THR A 231 10.04 -41.43 34.44
C THR A 231 10.39 -41.14 32.98
N ALA A 232 11.67 -40.87 32.74
CA ALA A 232 12.23 -40.68 31.38
C ALA A 232 11.92 -41.89 30.48
N VAL A 233 12.07 -43.14 31.01
CA VAL A 233 11.74 -44.37 30.25
C VAL A 233 10.26 -44.39 29.85
N GLN A 234 9.36 -44.02 30.73
CA GLN A 234 7.92 -43.97 30.41
C GLN A 234 7.60 -42.91 29.38
N ALA A 235 8.34 -41.78 29.33
CA ALA A 235 8.20 -40.81 28.30
C ALA A 235 8.64 -41.32 26.93
N GLU A 236 9.75 -42.09 26.88
CA GLU A 236 10.21 -42.75 25.66
C GLU A 236 9.19 -43.77 25.11
N GLU A 237 8.66 -44.62 26.04
CA GLU A 237 7.63 -45.58 25.69
C GLU A 237 6.40 -44.90 25.15
N ARG A 238 5.91 -43.88 25.86
CA ARG A 238 4.72 -43.08 25.42
C ARG A 238 4.93 -42.41 24.06
N SER A 239 6.13 -41.87 23.83
CA SER A 239 6.51 -41.31 22.54
C SER A 239 6.50 -42.36 21.43
N ARG A 240 7.02 -43.56 21.67
CA ARG A 240 7.06 -44.66 20.70
C ARG A 240 5.65 -45.16 20.37
N ASP A 241 4.79 -45.31 21.38
CA ASP A 241 3.43 -45.84 21.22
C ASP A 241 2.52 -44.85 20.47
N THR A 242 2.74 -43.54 20.67
CA THR A 242 1.89 -42.49 20.06
C THR A 242 2.47 -41.87 18.82
N GLY A 243 3.74 -42.14 18.51
CA GLY A 243 4.46 -41.50 17.41
C GLY A 243 4.76 -40.00 17.62
N ARG A 244 4.51 -39.46 18.82
CA ARG A 244 4.67 -38.03 19.12
C ARG A 244 6.02 -37.78 19.80
N SER A 245 6.83 -36.92 19.19
CA SER A 245 8.14 -36.53 19.74
C SER A 245 8.07 -35.56 20.94
N ARG A 246 6.93 -34.94 21.17
CA ARG A 246 6.66 -34.02 22.28
C ARG A 246 5.40 -34.42 23.01
N LEU A 247 5.45 -34.42 24.32
CA LEU A 247 4.35 -34.79 25.18
C LEU A 247 4.01 -33.63 26.10
N VAL A 248 2.70 -33.41 26.33
CA VAL A 248 2.25 -32.43 27.31
C VAL A 248 2.31 -33.05 28.71
N VAL A 249 3.05 -32.43 29.62
CA VAL A 249 3.17 -32.89 31.02
C VAL A 249 2.02 -32.32 31.83
N VAL A 250 1.31 -33.18 32.55
CA VAL A 250 0.13 -32.80 33.36
C VAL A 250 0.33 -33.14 34.85
N ASP A 251 -0.28 -32.31 35.71
CA ASP A 251 -0.32 -32.56 37.16
C ASP A 251 -1.39 -33.62 37.51
N ALA A 252 -1.61 -33.84 38.84
CA ALA A 252 -2.59 -34.81 39.34
C ALA A 252 -4.05 -34.40 39.01
N GLU A 253 -4.31 -33.14 38.72
CA GLU A 253 -5.59 -32.57 38.35
C GLU A 253 -5.73 -32.46 36.83
N GLU A 254 -4.88 -33.14 36.05
CA GLU A 254 -4.83 -33.12 34.57
C GLU A 254 -4.56 -31.74 33.96
N ARG A 255 -4.03 -30.77 34.72
CA ARG A 255 -3.67 -29.46 34.21
C ARG A 255 -2.29 -29.48 33.57
N PRO A 256 -2.06 -28.86 32.43
CA PRO A 256 -0.76 -28.85 31.78
C PRO A 256 0.23 -27.98 32.55
N VAL A 257 1.34 -28.57 32.92
CA VAL A 257 2.44 -27.91 33.67
C VAL A 257 3.70 -27.75 32.84
N GLY A 258 3.82 -28.44 31.69
CA GLY A 258 4.98 -28.34 30.85
C GLY A 258 4.87 -29.11 29.53
N LEU A 259 5.90 -29.01 28.73
CA LEU A 259 6.14 -29.79 27.52
C LEU A 259 7.49 -30.50 27.66
N VAL A 260 7.56 -31.79 27.37
CA VAL A 260 8.81 -32.56 27.31
C VAL A 260 9.04 -33.09 25.91
N HIS A 261 10.25 -32.93 25.38
CA HIS A 261 10.66 -33.56 24.13
C HIS A 261 11.32 -34.91 24.43
N VAL A 262 10.97 -35.97 23.69
CA VAL A 262 11.57 -37.34 23.88
C VAL A 262 13.10 -37.33 23.86
N ARG A 263 13.74 -36.40 23.14
CA ARG A 263 15.20 -36.26 23.13
C ARG A 263 15.77 -35.95 24.52
N GLU A 264 15.04 -35.17 25.33
CA GLU A 264 15.44 -34.83 26.70
C GLU A 264 15.32 -36.07 27.61
N ALA A 265 14.24 -36.84 27.41
CA ALA A 265 14.06 -38.11 28.10
C ALA A 265 15.18 -39.13 27.79
N VAL A 266 15.56 -39.26 26.51
CA VAL A 266 16.66 -40.16 26.07
C VAL A 266 18.03 -39.74 26.65
N GLN A 267 18.23 -38.44 26.91
CA GLN A 267 19.49 -37.92 27.47
C GLN A 267 19.53 -37.95 29.00
N ALA A 268 18.39 -38.11 29.65
CA ALA A 268 18.28 -38.14 31.11
C ALA A 268 18.58 -39.51 31.69
N GLU A 269 18.76 -39.57 33.01
CA GLU A 269 18.83 -40.86 33.70
C GLU A 269 17.47 -41.59 33.60
N PRO A 270 17.45 -42.93 33.46
CA PRO A 270 16.21 -43.68 33.25
C PRO A 270 15.11 -43.43 34.30
N GLY A 271 15.50 -43.12 35.54
CA GLY A 271 14.62 -42.84 36.66
C GLY A 271 14.29 -41.35 36.86
N ALA A 272 14.83 -40.45 36.05
CA ALA A 272 14.58 -39.02 36.18
C ALA A 272 13.09 -38.68 35.96
N ALA A 273 12.56 -37.79 36.77
CA ALA A 273 11.14 -37.39 36.64
C ALA A 273 10.91 -36.49 35.42
N VAL A 274 9.83 -36.73 34.69
CA VAL A 274 9.46 -35.95 33.51
C VAL A 274 9.25 -34.46 33.85
N ALA A 275 8.79 -34.18 35.08
CA ALA A 275 8.62 -32.81 35.56
C ALA A 275 9.91 -31.99 35.55
N ASP A 276 11.08 -32.65 35.84
CA ASP A 276 12.38 -31.96 35.90
C ASP A 276 12.93 -31.59 34.50
N MET A 277 12.42 -32.25 33.47
CA MET A 277 12.80 -32.04 32.07
C MET A 277 11.80 -31.13 31.31
N ALA A 278 10.64 -30.86 31.92
CA ALA A 278 9.55 -30.15 31.25
C ALA A 278 9.85 -28.65 31.13
N ALA A 279 9.76 -28.13 29.90
CA ALA A 279 9.81 -26.70 29.62
C ALA A 279 8.42 -26.08 29.76
N ALA A 280 8.36 -24.80 30.18
CA ALA A 280 7.11 -24.07 30.26
C ALA A 280 6.43 -23.97 28.87
N PRO A 281 5.13 -24.28 28.76
CA PRO A 281 4.43 -24.26 27.50
C PRO A 281 4.14 -22.82 27.06
N LEU A 282 4.18 -22.55 25.76
CA LEU A 282 3.62 -21.33 25.20
C LEU A 282 2.09 -21.39 25.24
N LEU A 283 1.46 -20.34 25.79
CA LEU A 283 0.00 -20.19 25.81
C LEU A 283 -0.44 -19.20 24.74
N VAL A 284 -1.48 -19.53 23.99
CA VAL A 284 -2.09 -18.67 22.98
C VAL A 284 -3.61 -18.65 23.15
N GLY A 285 -4.24 -17.48 23.03
CA GLY A 285 -5.70 -17.39 23.09
C GLY A 285 -6.34 -18.02 21.85
N ALA A 286 -7.47 -18.70 22.03
CA ALA A 286 -8.20 -19.34 20.94
C ALA A 286 -8.70 -18.34 19.87
N ASP A 287 -8.86 -17.09 20.24
CA ASP A 287 -9.39 -15.99 19.41
C ASP A 287 -8.32 -15.30 18.55
N ILE A 288 -7.03 -15.50 18.82
CA ILE A 288 -5.99 -14.90 17.99
C ILE A 288 -5.97 -15.54 16.61
N THR A 289 -5.57 -14.74 15.60
CA THR A 289 -5.49 -15.26 14.24
C THR A 289 -4.32 -16.23 14.06
N VAL A 290 -4.45 -17.15 13.12
CA VAL A 290 -3.37 -18.09 12.72
C VAL A 290 -2.06 -17.34 12.44
N ALA A 291 -2.12 -16.21 11.70
CA ALA A 291 -0.94 -15.40 11.42
C ALA A 291 -0.28 -14.85 12.70
N ALA A 292 -1.07 -14.40 13.68
CA ALA A 292 -0.56 -13.92 14.96
C ALA A 292 0.04 -15.05 15.81
N ALA A 293 -0.59 -16.21 15.82
CA ALA A 293 -0.09 -17.40 16.50
C ALA A 293 1.26 -17.85 15.93
N VAL A 294 1.37 -17.99 14.61
CA VAL A 294 2.63 -18.32 13.91
C VAL A 294 3.73 -17.30 14.24
N ALA A 295 3.42 -15.99 14.19
CA ALA A 295 4.39 -14.95 14.53
C ALA A 295 4.86 -15.04 15.99
N LEU A 296 3.97 -15.36 16.93
CA LEU A 296 4.29 -15.54 18.35
C LEU A 296 5.15 -16.78 18.57
N MET A 297 4.75 -17.93 18.02
CA MET A 297 5.47 -19.19 18.12
C MET A 297 6.89 -19.08 17.53
N ARG A 298 7.06 -18.40 16.40
CA ARG A 298 8.39 -18.12 15.81
C ARG A 298 9.27 -17.26 16.72
N ARG A 299 8.72 -16.21 17.32
CA ARG A 299 9.49 -15.34 18.25
C ARG A 299 9.95 -16.12 19.48
N GLN A 300 9.10 -16.98 20.00
CA GLN A 300 9.38 -17.81 21.18
C GLN A 300 10.13 -19.11 20.84
N ARG A 301 10.38 -19.38 19.57
CA ARG A 301 10.95 -20.64 19.06
C ARG A 301 10.16 -21.87 19.54
N ALA A 302 8.86 -21.70 19.76
CA ALA A 302 7.95 -22.76 20.18
C ALA A 302 7.41 -23.50 18.95
N GLN A 303 7.48 -24.83 18.97
CA GLN A 303 6.90 -25.67 17.93
C GLN A 303 5.48 -26.13 18.29
N LEU A 304 5.14 -26.11 19.58
CA LEU A 304 3.81 -26.39 20.11
C LEU A 304 3.36 -25.22 20.98
N ALA A 305 2.06 -24.92 20.97
CA ALA A 305 1.45 -24.00 21.89
C ALA A 305 0.13 -24.59 22.42
N LEU A 306 -0.14 -24.35 23.70
CA LEU A 306 -1.43 -24.68 24.28
C LEU A 306 -2.41 -23.55 24.00
N VAL A 307 -3.60 -23.92 23.51
CA VAL A 307 -4.67 -22.98 23.20
C VAL A 307 -5.55 -22.80 24.45
N THR A 308 -5.80 -21.53 24.80
CA THR A 308 -6.60 -21.18 25.98
C THR A 308 -7.91 -20.51 25.58
N GLY A 309 -9.01 -20.91 26.24
CA GLY A 309 -10.30 -20.25 26.14
C GLY A 309 -10.37 -18.92 26.88
N ALA A 310 -11.56 -18.32 26.93
CA ALA A 310 -11.82 -17.03 27.58
C ALA A 310 -11.50 -17.04 29.07
N ASP A 311 -11.74 -18.15 29.76
CA ASP A 311 -11.50 -18.34 31.20
C ASP A 311 -10.05 -18.78 31.51
N ARG A 312 -9.14 -18.70 30.54
CA ARG A 312 -7.75 -19.16 30.63
C ARG A 312 -7.59 -20.66 30.86
N GLU A 313 -8.62 -21.44 30.72
CA GLU A 313 -8.50 -22.90 30.69
C GLU A 313 -7.93 -23.37 29.36
N VAL A 314 -7.17 -24.46 29.38
CA VAL A 314 -6.58 -25.04 28.16
C VAL A 314 -7.67 -25.83 27.43
N THR A 315 -7.97 -25.40 26.21
CA THR A 315 -8.99 -26.00 25.35
C THR A 315 -8.41 -26.91 24.27
N GLY A 316 -7.12 -26.78 23.98
CA GLY A 316 -6.47 -27.56 22.95
C GLY A 316 -4.97 -27.31 22.82
N LEU A 317 -4.40 -27.88 21.77
CA LEU A 317 -3.01 -27.76 21.41
C LEU A 317 -2.90 -27.45 19.91
N VAL A 318 -1.91 -26.65 19.54
CA VAL A 318 -1.60 -26.37 18.12
C VAL A 318 -0.12 -26.58 17.88
N ALA A 319 0.21 -27.23 16.77
CA ALA A 319 1.58 -27.32 16.29
C ALA A 319 1.87 -26.27 15.21
N MET A 320 3.11 -25.78 15.18
CA MET A 320 3.56 -24.85 14.15
C MET A 320 3.44 -25.46 12.75
N GLU A 321 3.74 -26.75 12.64
CA GLU A 321 3.66 -27.52 11.41
C GLU A 321 2.25 -27.52 10.84
N ASP A 322 1.24 -27.85 11.66
CA ASP A 322 -0.17 -27.88 11.26
C ASP A 322 -0.63 -26.50 10.78
N LEU A 323 -0.20 -25.41 11.45
CA LEU A 323 -0.54 -24.05 11.05
C LEU A 323 0.11 -23.64 9.73
N LEU A 324 1.33 -24.09 9.45
CA LEU A 324 2.02 -23.80 8.21
C LEU A 324 1.44 -24.63 7.06
N GLU A 325 1.11 -25.90 7.29
CA GLU A 325 0.43 -26.76 6.31
C GLU A 325 -0.91 -26.17 5.90
N GLU A 326 -1.72 -25.74 6.86
CA GLU A 326 -3.00 -25.09 6.55
C GLU A 326 -2.84 -23.79 5.74
N ILE A 327 -1.78 -22.99 5.97
CA ILE A 327 -1.51 -21.76 5.20
C ILE A 327 -1.04 -22.06 3.78
N MET A 328 -0.21 -23.08 3.59
CA MET A 328 0.42 -23.39 2.32
C MET A 328 -0.42 -24.35 1.46
N GLY A 329 -1.40 -25.03 2.05
CA GLY A 329 -2.14 -26.12 1.44
C GLY A 329 -1.35 -27.44 1.51
N ASP A 330 -2.05 -28.55 1.24
CA ASP A 330 -1.43 -29.89 1.18
C ASP A 330 -0.29 -29.88 0.17
N PHE A 331 0.94 -29.99 0.66
CA PHE A 331 2.06 -30.41 -0.16
C PHE A 331 2.07 -31.94 -0.18
N ASP A 332 1.73 -32.55 -1.30
CA ASP A 332 2.05 -33.94 -1.55
C ASP A 332 3.58 -34.09 -1.45
N ASP A 333 4.07 -34.46 -0.28
CA ASP A 333 5.46 -34.87 -0.14
C ASP A 333 5.60 -36.27 -0.76
N GLU A 334 6.59 -36.44 -1.65
CA GLU A 334 6.90 -37.74 -2.29
C GLU A 334 7.17 -38.85 -1.26
N THR A 335 7.32 -38.48 0.03
CA THR A 335 7.53 -39.40 1.15
C THR A 335 6.25 -39.84 1.86
N ASP A 336 5.10 -39.19 1.58
CA ASP A 336 3.82 -39.62 2.14
C ASP A 336 3.41 -40.95 1.54
N ARG A 337 3.51 -41.99 2.37
CA ARG A 337 3.07 -43.33 2.00
C ARG A 337 1.56 -43.28 1.77
N ARG A 338 1.15 -43.41 0.51
CA ARG A 338 -0.23 -43.76 0.16
C ARG A 338 -0.62 -45.06 0.89
N ASN A 339 -1.43 -44.96 1.94
CA ASN A 339 -2.18 -46.06 2.49
C ASN A 339 -3.46 -46.30 1.66
#